data_34380e200e44517af5d9968784e008a3
#
_entry.id   34380e200e44517af5d9968784e008a3
#
_cell.length_a   1.000
_cell.length_b   1.000
_cell.length_c   1.000
_cell.angle_alpha   90.00
_cell.angle_beta   90.00
_cell.angle_gamma   90.00
#
_symmetry.space_group_name_H-M   'P 1'
#
loop_
_entity.id
_entity.type
_entity.pdbx_description
1 polymer ?
#
loop_
_entity_poly.entity_id
_entity_poly.type
_entity_poly.pdbx_seq_one_letter_code
_entity_poly.pdbx_strand_id
1 'polypeptide(L)'
;KDGNPELYTLDLMTRKFTRMTTHFAIDTEPNWTPDGKSLIFTSDRGGAPQIYKLTIASGQVERLTFAGSYNARPRLAPDGRTLVMVHRDKGDFHIASQDLVTGDLRVLTQTYLDESPTVAPNGAMLIYATKQGSKGVLAAVSLDAGVKFLLPATVGDVREPAWSPK
;
A
#
# COMPACT_ATOMS: atom_id res chain seq x y z
N LYS A 1 11.63 -13.49 -14.03
CA LYS A 1 12.64 -13.43 -15.11
C LYS A 1 14.05 -13.57 -14.56
N ASP A 2 14.32 -13.08 -13.36
CA ASP A 2 15.64 -12.97 -12.78
C ASP A 2 15.82 -13.77 -11.46
N GLY A 3 14.95 -14.76 -11.21
CA GLY A 3 15.03 -15.67 -10.06
C GLY A 3 14.23 -15.25 -8.84
N ASN A 4 13.96 -13.97 -8.65
CA ASN A 4 13.08 -13.40 -7.61
C ASN A 4 12.21 -12.26 -8.17
N PRO A 5 11.11 -11.91 -7.51
CA PRO A 5 10.28 -10.77 -7.89
C PRO A 5 11.04 -9.44 -7.78
N GLU A 6 10.97 -8.66 -8.86
CA GLU A 6 11.60 -7.35 -8.97
C GLU A 6 10.65 -6.35 -9.62
N LEU A 7 10.90 -5.07 -9.44
CA LEU A 7 10.08 -4.02 -10.02
C LEU A 7 10.57 -3.64 -11.42
N TYR A 8 9.61 -3.43 -12.31
CA TYR A 8 9.83 -2.96 -13.67
C TYR A 8 8.86 -1.83 -13.98
N THR A 9 9.30 -0.88 -14.80
CA THR A 9 8.41 0.07 -15.46
C THR A 9 8.23 -0.33 -16.92
N LEU A 10 7.06 -0.08 -17.48
CA LEU A 10 6.75 -0.20 -18.90
C LEU A 10 6.41 1.19 -19.45
N ASP A 11 7.20 1.66 -20.40
CA ASP A 11 6.84 2.82 -21.20
C ASP A 11 5.74 2.42 -22.20
N LEU A 12 4.57 3.06 -22.08
CA LEU A 12 3.40 2.69 -22.88
C LEU A 12 3.51 3.11 -24.35
N MET A 13 4.32 4.10 -24.67
CA MET A 13 4.54 4.55 -26.05
C MET A 13 5.54 3.67 -26.78
N THR A 14 6.68 3.43 -26.15
CA THR A 14 7.79 2.68 -26.76
C THR A 14 7.72 1.18 -26.48
N ARG A 15 6.85 0.74 -25.57
CA ARG A 15 6.74 -0.67 -25.09
C ARG A 15 8.02 -1.21 -24.45
N LYS A 16 8.91 -0.33 -24.04
CA LYS A 16 10.18 -0.68 -23.39
C LYS A 16 9.99 -0.94 -21.91
N PHE A 17 10.51 -2.09 -21.45
CA PHE A 17 10.63 -2.39 -20.03
C PHE A 17 11.95 -1.87 -19.47
N THR A 18 11.91 -1.28 -18.29
CA THR A 18 13.10 -0.88 -17.52
C THR A 18 13.02 -1.53 -16.14
N ARG A 19 14.05 -2.29 -15.76
CA ARG A 19 14.16 -2.87 -14.42
C ARG A 19 14.53 -1.77 -13.43
N MET A 20 13.80 -1.70 -12.32
CA MET A 20 13.91 -0.64 -11.32
C MET A 20 14.64 -1.11 -10.06
N THR A 21 14.55 -2.40 -9.71
CA THR A 21 15.24 -2.99 -8.56
C THR A 21 16.08 -4.20 -8.97
N THR A 22 17.16 -4.48 -8.21
CA THR A 22 18.13 -5.55 -8.47
C THR A 22 18.59 -6.22 -7.18
N HIS A 23 17.73 -6.28 -6.16
CA HIS A 23 18.04 -6.87 -4.87
C HIS A 23 17.67 -8.36 -4.84
N PHE A 24 18.33 -9.18 -4.00
CA PHE A 24 17.98 -10.61 -3.83
C PHE A 24 16.66 -10.83 -3.07
N ALA A 25 16.16 -9.82 -2.39
CA ALA A 25 14.88 -9.83 -1.69
C ALA A 25 13.69 -9.74 -2.67
N ILE A 26 12.51 -10.06 -2.16
CA ILE A 26 11.25 -9.92 -2.91
C ILE A 26 10.84 -8.45 -2.89
N ASP A 27 10.82 -7.81 -4.06
CA ASP A 27 10.30 -6.47 -4.27
C ASP A 27 8.97 -6.55 -5.02
N THR A 28 7.88 -6.06 -4.41
CA THR A 28 6.51 -6.25 -4.90
C THR A 28 5.59 -5.07 -4.55
N GLU A 29 4.37 -5.10 -5.11
CA GLU A 29 3.28 -4.15 -4.81
C GLU A 29 3.67 -2.67 -5.01
N PRO A 30 4.32 -2.32 -6.14
CA PRO A 30 4.76 -0.95 -6.38
C PRO A 30 3.58 0.01 -6.54
N ASN A 31 3.78 1.23 -6.08
CA ASN A 31 2.89 2.35 -6.35
C ASN A 31 3.71 3.62 -6.62
N TRP A 32 3.23 4.45 -7.54
CA TRP A 32 3.87 5.73 -7.82
C TRP A 32 3.60 6.73 -6.69
N THR A 33 4.58 7.55 -6.38
CA THR A 33 4.32 8.77 -5.59
C THR A 33 3.49 9.76 -6.42
N PRO A 34 2.65 10.62 -5.79
CA PRO A 34 1.78 11.55 -6.52
C PRO A 34 2.52 12.50 -7.47
N ASP A 35 3.79 12.80 -7.18
CA ASP A 35 4.65 13.63 -8.02
C ASP A 35 5.32 12.86 -9.18
N GLY A 36 5.13 11.54 -9.27
CA GLY A 36 5.70 10.66 -10.29
C GLY A 36 7.22 10.49 -10.22
N LYS A 37 7.89 10.95 -9.16
CA LYS A 37 9.36 10.94 -9.07
C LYS A 37 9.93 9.71 -8.37
N SER A 38 9.09 8.95 -7.68
CA SER A 38 9.50 7.79 -6.91
C SER A 38 8.47 6.66 -6.99
N LEU A 39 8.93 5.45 -6.68
CA LEU A 39 8.09 4.29 -6.39
C LEU A 39 8.15 4.00 -4.90
N ILE A 40 7.00 3.70 -4.29
CA ILE A 40 6.92 3.07 -2.97
C ILE A 40 6.53 1.61 -3.18
N PHE A 41 7.11 0.70 -2.40
CA PHE A 41 6.92 -0.74 -2.61
C PHE A 41 7.15 -1.54 -1.34
N THR A 42 6.69 -2.77 -1.34
CA THR A 42 6.95 -3.75 -0.27
C THR A 42 8.22 -4.49 -0.58
N SER A 43 9.11 -4.66 0.43
CA SER A 43 10.31 -5.48 0.31
C SER A 43 10.64 -6.15 1.64
N ASP A 44 11.11 -7.39 1.57
CA ASP A 44 11.61 -8.16 2.73
C ASP A 44 13.14 -8.07 2.91
N ARG A 45 13.81 -7.13 2.24
CA ARG A 45 15.27 -6.91 2.30
C ARG A 45 15.82 -6.64 3.70
N GLY A 46 14.99 -6.23 4.63
CA GLY A 46 15.31 -6.05 6.05
C GLY A 46 14.98 -7.26 6.92
N GLY A 47 14.66 -8.43 6.34
CA GLY A 47 14.30 -9.67 7.03
C GLY A 47 12.81 -9.90 7.22
N ALA A 48 11.98 -8.85 7.07
CA ALA A 48 10.52 -8.93 7.08
C ALA A 48 9.94 -7.87 6.13
N PRO A 49 8.72 -8.06 5.60
CA PRO A 49 8.08 -7.10 4.71
C PRO A 49 7.93 -5.71 5.36
N GLN A 50 8.50 -4.71 4.70
CA GLN A 50 8.45 -3.31 5.08
C GLN A 50 8.30 -2.45 3.83
N ILE A 51 7.94 -1.18 4.02
CA ILE A 51 7.78 -0.25 2.91
C ILE A 51 9.10 0.47 2.64
N TYR A 52 9.45 0.51 1.36
CA TYR A 52 10.62 1.20 0.83
C TYR A 52 10.21 2.19 -0.25
N LYS A 53 11.06 3.18 -0.48
CA LYS A 53 10.92 4.17 -1.55
C LYS A 53 12.15 4.11 -2.44
N LEU A 54 11.93 4.04 -3.74
CA LEU A 54 12.95 4.16 -4.79
C LEU A 54 12.80 5.52 -5.47
N THR A 55 13.81 6.36 -5.37
CA THR A 55 13.89 7.63 -6.13
C THR A 55 14.38 7.33 -7.55
N ILE A 56 13.54 7.60 -8.57
CA ILE A 56 13.82 7.21 -9.96
C ILE A 56 15.10 7.84 -10.50
N ALA A 57 15.32 9.13 -10.24
CA ALA A 57 16.44 9.87 -10.79
C ALA A 57 17.82 9.40 -10.27
N SER A 58 17.89 8.97 -9.01
CA SER A 58 19.15 8.55 -8.36
C SER A 58 19.32 7.04 -8.24
N GLY A 59 18.23 6.26 -8.35
CA GLY A 59 18.22 4.84 -8.03
C GLY A 59 18.34 4.55 -6.53
N GLN A 60 18.28 5.58 -5.67
CA GLN A 60 18.42 5.42 -4.23
C GLN A 60 17.17 4.76 -3.65
N VAL A 61 17.38 3.74 -2.80
CA VAL A 61 16.32 3.04 -2.06
C VAL A 61 16.46 3.36 -0.58
N GLU A 62 15.37 3.81 0.04
CA GLU A 62 15.29 4.10 1.47
C GLU A 62 14.11 3.37 2.11
N ARG A 63 14.26 2.94 3.37
CA ARG A 63 13.17 2.33 4.16
C ARG A 63 12.31 3.42 4.79
N LEU A 64 10.98 3.27 4.68
CA LEU A 64 10.00 4.22 5.22
C LEU A 64 9.35 3.77 6.52
N THR A 65 9.23 2.45 6.78
CA THR A 65 8.52 1.91 7.94
C THR A 65 9.45 1.15 8.87
N PHE A 66 9.33 1.38 10.18
CA PHE A 66 10.17 0.80 11.22
C PHE A 66 9.37 0.18 12.37
N ALA A 67 8.09 0.58 12.52
CA ALA A 67 7.18 0.04 13.53
C ALA A 67 6.44 -1.19 13.00
N GLY A 68 6.18 -2.16 13.88
CA GLY A 68 5.49 -3.38 13.56
C GLY A 68 6.36 -4.45 12.88
N SER A 69 5.87 -5.68 12.88
CA SER A 69 6.55 -6.85 12.31
C SER A 69 6.30 -7.03 10.82
N TYR A 70 5.32 -6.33 10.26
CA TYR A 70 4.90 -6.45 8.87
C TYR A 70 4.25 -5.16 8.38
N ASN A 71 4.72 -4.63 7.25
CA ASN A 71 4.09 -3.52 6.53
C ASN A 71 4.15 -3.82 5.03
N ALA A 72 3.00 -3.74 4.35
CA ALA A 72 2.86 -4.09 2.93
C ALA A 72 1.78 -3.27 2.22
N ARG A 73 1.71 -3.40 0.90
CA ARG A 73 0.69 -2.77 0.04
C ARG A 73 0.60 -1.26 0.22
N PRO A 74 1.70 -0.52 0.03
CA PRO A 74 1.74 0.91 0.28
C PRO A 74 0.88 1.70 -0.68
N ARG A 75 0.23 2.73 -0.17
CA ARG A 75 -0.42 3.78 -0.95
C ARG A 75 -0.08 5.12 -0.33
N LEU A 76 0.40 6.06 -1.13
CA LEU A 76 0.63 7.41 -0.66
C LEU A 76 -0.61 8.26 -0.98
N ALA A 77 -1.11 8.96 0.02
CA ALA A 77 -2.22 9.89 -0.16
C ALA A 77 -1.78 11.06 -1.09
N PRO A 78 -2.73 11.78 -1.70
CA PRO A 78 -2.42 12.88 -2.61
C PRO A 78 -1.58 14.01 -2.01
N ASP A 79 -1.55 14.12 -0.67
CA ASP A 79 -0.70 15.06 0.06
C ASP A 79 0.81 14.75 -0.02
N GLY A 80 1.16 13.56 -0.55
CA GLY A 80 2.55 13.10 -0.64
C GLY A 80 3.22 12.80 0.69
N ARG A 81 2.47 12.82 1.80
CA ARG A 81 2.95 12.71 3.18
C ARG A 81 2.34 11.54 3.94
N THR A 82 1.06 11.30 3.76
CA THR A 82 0.33 10.24 4.47
C THR A 82 0.48 8.91 3.74
N LEU A 83 1.28 8.00 4.30
CA LEU A 83 1.42 6.62 3.84
C LEU A 83 0.29 5.77 4.44
N VAL A 84 -0.46 5.06 3.59
CA VAL A 84 -1.44 4.04 3.98
C VAL A 84 -0.88 2.67 3.62
N MET A 85 -1.09 1.68 4.48
CA MET A 85 -0.53 0.33 4.31
C MET A 85 -1.32 -0.73 5.07
N VAL A 86 -1.12 -1.98 4.70
CA VAL A 86 -1.44 -3.13 5.56
C VAL A 86 -0.35 -3.24 6.61
N HIS A 87 -0.75 -3.26 7.88
CA HIS A 87 0.14 -3.26 9.04
C HIS A 87 -0.18 -4.41 9.99
N ARG A 88 0.85 -4.98 10.59
CA ARG A 88 0.74 -5.93 11.71
C ARG A 88 1.87 -5.71 12.69
N ASP A 89 1.54 -5.50 13.95
CA ASP A 89 2.50 -5.55 15.06
C ASP A 89 2.36 -6.88 15.81
N LYS A 90 1.17 -7.17 16.30
CA LYS A 90 0.79 -8.42 16.96
C LYS A 90 -0.64 -8.79 16.52
N GLY A 91 -0.90 -10.06 16.27
CA GLY A 91 -2.24 -10.51 15.90
C GLY A 91 -2.57 -10.32 14.42
N ASP A 92 -3.71 -9.70 14.14
CA ASP A 92 -4.28 -9.60 12.81
C ASP A 92 -3.69 -8.48 11.95
N PHE A 93 -4.01 -8.53 10.66
CA PHE A 93 -3.67 -7.49 9.69
C PHE A 93 -4.71 -6.39 9.71
N HIS A 94 -4.27 -5.15 9.81
CA HIS A 94 -5.11 -3.95 9.82
C HIS A 94 -4.63 -2.95 8.78
N ILE A 95 -5.50 -2.02 8.41
CA ILE A 95 -5.06 -0.84 7.66
C ILE A 95 -4.56 0.20 8.65
N ALA A 96 -3.38 0.73 8.38
CA ALA A 96 -2.78 1.81 9.15
C ALA A 96 -2.35 2.97 8.24
N SER A 97 -2.27 4.15 8.81
CA SER A 97 -1.63 5.31 8.21
C SER A 97 -0.38 5.69 9.00
N GLN A 98 0.62 6.22 8.29
CA GLN A 98 1.83 6.78 8.89
C GLN A 98 2.11 8.14 8.26
N ASP A 99 2.35 9.13 9.08
CA ASP A 99 2.87 10.42 8.65
C ASP A 99 4.37 10.28 8.37
N LEU A 100 4.82 10.49 7.14
CA LEU A 100 6.23 10.32 6.75
C LEU A 100 7.15 11.43 7.28
N VAL A 101 6.60 12.53 7.79
CA VAL A 101 7.39 13.63 8.38
C VAL A 101 7.61 13.43 9.86
N THR A 102 6.54 13.11 10.62
CA THR A 102 6.62 12.91 12.07
C THR A 102 6.93 11.48 12.48
N GLY A 103 6.64 10.51 11.61
CA GLY A 103 6.73 9.07 11.91
C GLY A 103 5.51 8.52 12.65
N ASP A 104 4.51 9.36 12.95
CA ASP A 104 3.32 8.95 13.71
C ASP A 104 2.54 7.89 12.94
N LEU A 105 2.36 6.72 13.56
CA LEU A 105 1.59 5.60 13.03
C LEU A 105 0.25 5.49 13.73
N ARG A 106 -0.81 5.35 12.96
CA ARG A 106 -2.19 5.18 13.44
C ARG A 106 -2.85 3.99 12.77
N VAL A 107 -3.34 3.03 13.57
CA VAL A 107 -4.19 1.95 13.08
C VAL A 107 -5.59 2.48 12.84
N LEU A 108 -6.08 2.35 11.61
CA LEU A 108 -7.38 2.89 11.16
C LEU A 108 -8.53 1.88 11.29
N THR A 109 -8.22 0.58 11.28
CA THR A 109 -9.23 -0.49 11.25
C THR A 109 -9.01 -1.48 12.39
N GLN A 110 -10.09 -2.15 12.79
CA GLN A 110 -10.09 -3.18 13.83
C GLN A 110 -10.84 -4.44 13.37
N THR A 111 -11.02 -4.58 12.06
CA THR A 111 -11.65 -5.75 11.44
C THR A 111 -10.61 -6.85 11.21
N TYR A 112 -11.07 -8.06 10.87
CA TYR A 112 -10.20 -9.21 10.69
C TYR A 112 -9.73 -9.32 9.24
N LEU A 113 -8.43 -9.53 9.02
CA LEU A 113 -7.81 -9.68 7.69
C LEU A 113 -8.12 -8.50 6.75
N ASP A 114 -7.76 -7.30 7.19
CA ASP A 114 -7.86 -6.11 6.36
C ASP A 114 -6.71 -6.06 5.35
N GLU A 115 -7.03 -5.87 4.08
CA GLU A 115 -6.06 -5.90 2.98
C GLU A 115 -6.40 -4.93 1.85
N SER A 116 -5.44 -4.73 0.94
CA SER A 116 -5.61 -4.01 -0.33
C SER A 116 -6.19 -2.60 -0.20
N PRO A 117 -5.61 -1.73 0.65
CA PRO A 117 -6.11 -0.36 0.78
C PRO A 117 -5.91 0.44 -0.50
N THR A 118 -6.87 1.29 -0.83
CA THR A 118 -6.76 2.30 -1.89
C THR A 118 -7.32 3.63 -1.40
N VAL A 119 -6.56 4.71 -1.60
CA VAL A 119 -6.92 6.05 -1.13
C VAL A 119 -7.70 6.78 -2.22
N ALA A 120 -8.77 7.46 -1.82
CA ALA A 120 -9.56 8.30 -2.72
C ALA A 120 -8.72 9.45 -3.32
N PRO A 121 -8.99 9.88 -4.56
CA PRO A 121 -8.23 10.97 -5.20
C PRO A 121 -8.23 12.29 -4.42
N ASN A 122 -9.25 12.53 -3.59
CA ASN A 122 -9.34 13.71 -2.73
C ASN A 122 -8.63 13.54 -1.37
N GLY A 123 -8.05 12.36 -1.09
CA GLY A 123 -7.34 12.08 0.16
C GLY A 123 -8.20 11.95 1.41
N ALA A 124 -9.55 12.03 1.31
CA ALA A 124 -10.40 12.05 2.50
C ALA A 124 -10.71 10.66 3.04
N MET A 125 -10.79 9.66 2.16
CA MET A 125 -11.20 8.30 2.51
C MET A 125 -10.32 7.27 1.84
N LEU A 126 -10.34 6.06 2.37
CA LEU A 126 -9.82 4.86 1.71
C LEU A 126 -10.89 3.76 1.67
N ILE A 127 -10.78 2.88 0.69
CA ILE A 127 -11.51 1.62 0.61
C ILE A 127 -10.50 0.49 0.81
N TYR A 128 -10.92 -0.55 1.49
CA TYR A 128 -10.10 -1.74 1.72
C TYR A 128 -10.97 -3.01 1.67
N ALA A 129 -10.35 -4.15 1.43
CA ALA A 129 -11.01 -5.43 1.54
C ALA A 129 -10.88 -5.93 2.97
N THR A 130 -11.96 -6.53 3.48
CA THR A 130 -12.02 -7.17 4.80
C THR A 130 -12.92 -8.38 4.78
N LYS A 131 -13.07 -9.06 5.89
CA LYS A 131 -13.99 -10.19 6.03
C LYS A 131 -15.17 -9.87 6.92
N GLN A 132 -16.36 -10.32 6.48
CA GLN A 132 -17.56 -10.40 7.31
C GLN A 132 -18.00 -11.86 7.36
N GLY A 133 -17.69 -12.53 8.46
CA GLY A 133 -17.77 -13.99 8.53
C GLY A 133 -16.82 -14.66 7.55
N SER A 134 -17.33 -15.52 6.67
CA SER A 134 -16.53 -16.19 5.62
C SER A 134 -16.42 -15.41 4.32
N LYS A 135 -17.17 -14.30 4.15
CA LYS A 135 -17.22 -13.53 2.90
C LYS A 135 -16.24 -12.37 2.89
N GLY A 136 -15.55 -12.19 1.76
CA GLY A 136 -14.79 -10.98 1.45
C GLY A 136 -15.77 -9.85 1.10
N VAL A 137 -15.60 -8.71 1.77
CA VAL A 137 -16.41 -7.49 1.57
C VAL A 137 -15.50 -6.28 1.49
N LEU A 138 -16.00 -5.19 0.91
CA LEU A 138 -15.31 -3.91 0.94
C LEU A 138 -15.82 -3.06 2.09
N ALA A 139 -14.93 -2.33 2.70
CA ALA A 139 -15.24 -1.30 3.69
C ALA A 139 -14.54 0.00 3.34
N ALA A 140 -15.10 1.10 3.81
CA ALA A 140 -14.50 2.41 3.69
C ALA A 140 -14.22 2.98 5.07
N VAL A 141 -13.12 3.72 5.20
CA VAL A 141 -12.76 4.46 6.42
C VAL A 141 -12.13 5.79 6.03
N SER A 142 -12.45 6.85 6.79
CA SER A 142 -11.78 8.14 6.64
C SER A 142 -10.35 8.09 7.20
N LEU A 143 -9.42 8.89 6.65
CA LEU A 143 -8.03 8.91 7.10
C LEU A 143 -7.86 9.40 8.56
N ASP A 144 -8.84 10.14 9.09
CA ASP A 144 -8.91 10.50 10.51
C ASP A 144 -9.54 9.42 11.40
N ALA A 145 -9.97 8.27 10.79
CA ALA A 145 -10.68 7.17 11.44
C ALA A 145 -12.04 7.55 12.07
N GLY A 146 -12.58 8.72 11.74
CA GLY A 146 -13.84 9.22 12.30
C GLY A 146 -15.08 8.57 11.69
N VAL A 147 -15.00 8.13 10.44
CA VAL A 147 -16.11 7.52 9.69
C VAL A 147 -15.67 6.16 9.17
N LYS A 148 -16.53 5.14 9.38
CA LYS A 148 -16.31 3.78 8.88
C LYS A 148 -17.64 3.14 8.50
N PHE A 149 -17.71 2.48 7.33
CA PHE A 149 -18.88 1.73 6.90
C PHE A 149 -18.51 0.62 5.92
N LEU A 150 -19.39 -0.39 5.87
CA LEU A 150 -19.29 -1.46 4.86
C LEU A 150 -19.91 -1.00 3.55
N LEU A 151 -19.29 -1.35 2.44
CA LEU A 151 -19.89 -1.17 1.13
C LEU A 151 -20.81 -2.36 0.82
N PRO A 152 -22.02 -2.12 0.29
CA PRO A 152 -22.93 -3.21 -0.03
C PRO A 152 -22.35 -4.11 -1.12
N ALA A 153 -22.26 -5.41 -0.82
CA ALA A 153 -21.90 -6.45 -1.78
C ALA A 153 -23.04 -7.46 -1.85
N THR A 154 -23.61 -7.65 -3.03
CA THR A 154 -24.78 -8.50 -3.20
C THR A 154 -24.45 -9.96 -3.46
N VAL A 155 -23.34 -10.25 -4.14
CA VAL A 155 -22.95 -11.62 -4.55
C VAL A 155 -21.44 -11.79 -4.54
N GLY A 156 -20.97 -12.94 -4.04
CA GLY A 156 -19.56 -13.38 -4.13
C GLY A 156 -18.64 -12.73 -3.12
N ASP A 157 -17.34 -12.99 -3.29
CA ASP A 157 -16.24 -12.36 -2.57
C ASP A 157 -15.73 -11.15 -3.35
N VAL A 158 -15.52 -10.02 -2.67
CA VAL A 158 -15.02 -8.79 -3.26
C VAL A 158 -13.64 -8.46 -2.67
N ARG A 159 -12.67 -8.17 -3.54
CA ARG A 159 -11.27 -7.89 -3.17
C ARG A 159 -10.66 -6.86 -4.11
N GLU A 160 -9.46 -6.39 -3.78
CA GLU A 160 -8.61 -5.52 -4.60
C GLU A 160 -9.36 -4.28 -5.15
N PRO A 161 -9.92 -3.43 -4.28
CA PRO A 161 -10.62 -2.23 -4.72
C PRO A 161 -9.66 -1.24 -5.38
N ALA A 162 -10.18 -0.45 -6.30
CA ALA A 162 -9.46 0.68 -6.88
C ALA A 162 -10.40 1.87 -7.06
N TRP A 163 -9.90 3.07 -6.79
CA TRP A 163 -10.59 4.31 -7.16
C TRP A 163 -10.35 4.64 -8.62
N SER A 164 -11.37 5.12 -9.28
CA SER A 164 -11.21 5.73 -10.60
C SER A 164 -10.52 7.08 -10.45
N PRO A 165 -9.45 7.37 -11.22
CA PRO A 165 -8.99 8.74 -11.35
C PRO A 165 -10.09 9.58 -11.97
N LYS A 166 -10.22 10.83 -11.52
CA LYS A 166 -11.15 11.78 -12.15
C LYS A 166 -10.64 12.19 -13.52
#